data_16d593c16fe97fad2058004d66a2ec60
#
_entry.id   16d593c16fe97fad2058004d66a2ec60
#
_cell.length_a   1.000
_cell.length_b   1.000
_cell.length_c   1.000
_cell.angle_alpha   90.00
_cell.angle_beta   90.00
_cell.angle_gamma   90.00
#
_symmetry.space_group_name_H-M   'P 1'
#
loop_
_entity.id
_entity.type
_entity.pdbx_description
1 polymer ?
#
loop_
_entity_poly.entity_id
_entity_poly.type
_entity_poly.pdbx_seq_one_letter_code
_entity_poly.pdbx_strand_id
1 'polypeptide(L)'
;MKRSVFFLALILLASMNLMISCKPKTPKIGILIHSYENERWTKDKNYLVEDLTKLGAEVMLDVADNDQNKQIAQAKNMISNGAQVLIVVPINQDAAAKIVDMAHESGVKVIAYDRLINGCKLDYYISANSTLIGELQASYLTSLKPNGKYALISGSKYDNNSMRLFLGQMNVLQPFMEKGDIQVVYSEFTEDWTKKEGILHTNRILDQNPDSITAIIAGNDNIASGVMEALKSRGLEGKVMIAGQDAELENVKAIIAGNQTCTILKPLKEMAQAAADLAVSLSLDKPLNTKFTNESNGKSLVKSILIEATVVNKNNIENTIIASGFHTADQLR
;
A
#
# COMPACT_ATOMS: atom_id res chain seq x y z
N MET A 1 5.82 61.67 -42.79
CA MET A 1 5.58 61.44 -41.34
C MET A 1 4.30 60.60 -41.05
N LYS A 2 3.20 60.71 -41.71
CA LYS A 2 1.94 59.97 -41.41
C LYS A 2 2.03 58.43 -41.73
N ARG A 3 2.82 58.00 -42.70
CA ARG A 3 2.99 56.54 -43.05
C ARG A 3 3.81 55.75 -42.05
N SER A 4 4.82 56.38 -41.42
CA SER A 4 5.69 55.70 -40.46
C SER A 4 4.99 55.47 -39.09
N VAL A 5 4.05 56.32 -38.71
CA VAL A 5 3.28 56.14 -37.44
C VAL A 5 2.26 55.00 -37.57
N PHE A 6 1.71 54.81 -38.78
CA PHE A 6 0.77 53.72 -39.02
C PHE A 6 1.42 52.31 -38.98
N PHE A 7 2.70 52.22 -39.48
CA PHE A 7 3.47 50.97 -39.39
C PHE A 7 3.89 50.65 -37.96
N LEU A 8 4.26 51.64 -37.15
CA LEU A 8 4.60 51.41 -35.72
C LEU A 8 3.36 50.98 -34.90
N ALA A 9 2.20 51.52 -35.21
CA ALA A 9 0.96 51.14 -34.54
C ALA A 9 0.52 49.71 -34.88
N LEU A 10 0.73 49.26 -36.11
CA LEU A 10 0.44 47.86 -36.51
C LEU A 10 1.39 46.86 -35.86
N ILE A 11 2.64 47.21 -35.66
CA ILE A 11 3.64 46.34 -34.99
C ILE A 11 3.35 46.25 -33.48
N LEU A 12 2.89 47.35 -32.84
CA LEU A 12 2.46 47.34 -31.45
C LEU A 12 1.17 46.52 -31.26
N LEU A 13 0.19 46.56 -32.17
CA LEU A 13 -1.02 45.74 -32.10
C LEU A 13 -0.70 44.23 -32.35
N ALA A 14 0.26 43.92 -33.20
CA ALA A 14 0.68 42.54 -33.46
C ALA A 14 1.45 41.95 -32.25
N SER A 15 2.25 42.76 -31.52
CA SER A 15 2.95 42.32 -30.32
C SER A 15 2.02 42.14 -29.09
N MET A 16 0.86 42.78 -29.05
CA MET A 16 -0.12 42.66 -27.98
C MET A 16 -0.98 41.38 -28.08
N ASN A 17 -1.06 40.74 -29.25
CA ASN A 17 -1.76 39.46 -29.41
C ASN A 17 -0.93 38.23 -29.14
N LEU A 18 0.36 38.36 -28.79
CA LEU A 18 1.25 37.26 -28.42
C LEU A 18 1.29 36.98 -26.91
N MET A 19 0.48 37.63 -26.11
CA MET A 19 0.13 37.13 -24.79
C MET A 19 -0.86 35.98 -24.98
N ILE A 20 -0.39 34.86 -25.54
CA ILE A 20 -1.06 33.58 -25.46
C ILE A 20 -1.26 33.37 -23.98
N SER A 21 -2.49 33.57 -23.50
CA SER A 21 -2.93 33.16 -22.17
C SER A 21 -2.72 31.66 -22.06
N CYS A 22 -1.52 31.28 -21.65
CA CYS A 22 -1.23 29.91 -21.30
C CYS A 22 -2.11 29.62 -20.09
N LYS A 23 -3.33 29.10 -20.32
CA LYS A 23 -4.13 28.56 -19.23
C LYS A 23 -3.22 27.59 -18.47
N PRO A 24 -3.14 27.71 -17.14
CA PRO A 24 -2.34 26.75 -16.38
C PRO A 24 -2.81 25.33 -16.75
N LYS A 25 -1.84 24.49 -17.12
CA LYS A 25 -2.09 23.10 -17.50
C LYS A 25 -2.71 22.40 -16.28
N THR A 26 -3.96 21.95 -16.39
CA THR A 26 -4.62 21.18 -15.35
C THR A 26 -4.03 19.78 -15.34
N PRO A 27 -3.45 19.32 -14.21
CA PRO A 27 -2.97 17.93 -14.10
C PRO A 27 -4.12 16.94 -14.31
N LYS A 28 -3.93 15.94 -15.16
CA LYS A 28 -4.89 14.83 -15.35
C LYS A 28 -4.27 13.55 -14.83
N ILE A 29 -4.79 13.04 -13.71
CA ILE A 29 -4.23 11.92 -12.99
C ILE A 29 -5.21 10.76 -12.98
N GLY A 30 -4.75 9.58 -13.41
CA GLY A 30 -5.51 8.34 -13.31
C GLY A 30 -5.15 7.58 -12.04
N ILE A 31 -6.16 7.08 -11.32
CA ILE A 31 -6.00 6.20 -10.15
C ILE A 31 -6.63 4.85 -10.50
N LEU A 32 -5.85 3.79 -10.39
CA LEU A 32 -6.27 2.40 -10.61
C LEU A 32 -6.18 1.61 -9.31
N ILE A 33 -7.32 1.35 -8.67
CA ILE A 33 -7.41 0.53 -7.46
C ILE A 33 -7.71 -0.92 -7.86
N HIS A 34 -7.05 -1.88 -7.22
CA HIS A 34 -7.25 -3.29 -7.51
C HIS A 34 -8.62 -3.81 -7.03
N SER A 35 -9.02 -3.51 -5.78
CA SER A 35 -10.35 -3.82 -5.22
C SER A 35 -10.61 -3.03 -3.93
N TYR A 36 -11.84 -3.11 -3.40
CA TYR A 36 -12.22 -2.58 -2.08
C TYR A 36 -12.49 -3.69 -1.05
N GLU A 37 -12.00 -4.89 -1.29
CA GLU A 37 -12.22 -6.03 -0.40
C GLU A 37 -11.68 -5.79 1.01
N ASN A 38 -10.54 -5.09 1.15
CA ASN A 38 -9.99 -4.67 2.43
C ASN A 38 -10.38 -3.21 2.70
N GLU A 39 -10.81 -2.89 3.92
CA GLU A 39 -11.32 -1.57 4.35
C GLU A 39 -10.34 -0.42 4.01
N ARG A 40 -9.03 -0.66 4.21
CA ARG A 40 -8.00 0.35 3.98
C ARG A 40 -8.05 0.98 2.57
N TRP A 41 -8.40 0.20 1.53
CA TRP A 41 -8.40 0.70 0.15
C TRP A 41 -9.43 1.80 -0.11
N THR A 42 -10.52 1.80 0.68
CA THR A 42 -11.47 2.92 0.68
C THR A 42 -10.84 4.18 1.27
N LYS A 43 -10.03 4.05 2.34
CA LYS A 43 -9.31 5.17 2.95
C LYS A 43 -8.22 5.70 2.02
N ASP A 44 -7.37 4.80 1.46
CA ASP A 44 -6.33 5.16 0.48
C ASP A 44 -6.91 5.96 -0.68
N LYS A 45 -8.00 5.44 -1.30
CA LYS A 45 -8.71 6.12 -2.39
C LYS A 45 -9.19 7.50 -1.97
N ASN A 46 -9.81 7.63 -0.79
CA ASN A 46 -10.35 8.90 -0.33
C ASN A 46 -9.24 9.94 -0.13
N TYR A 47 -8.13 9.57 0.51
CA TYR A 47 -6.99 10.46 0.69
C TYR A 47 -6.35 10.86 -0.64
N LEU A 48 -6.12 9.92 -1.57
CA LEU A 48 -5.58 10.21 -2.90
C LEU A 48 -6.46 11.19 -3.68
N VAL A 49 -7.78 10.96 -3.71
CA VAL A 49 -8.72 11.83 -4.44
C VAL A 49 -8.78 13.22 -3.78
N GLU A 50 -8.85 13.28 -2.45
CA GLU A 50 -8.89 14.52 -1.70
C GLU A 50 -7.62 15.37 -1.96
N ASP A 51 -6.44 14.77 -1.83
CA ASP A 51 -5.17 15.49 -1.97
C ASP A 51 -4.91 15.93 -3.42
N LEU A 52 -5.19 15.08 -4.41
CA LEU A 52 -5.11 15.46 -5.82
C LEU A 52 -6.07 16.59 -6.17
N THR A 53 -7.31 16.56 -5.62
CA THR A 53 -8.31 17.61 -5.85
C THR A 53 -7.86 18.94 -5.23
N LYS A 54 -7.31 18.93 -4.00
CA LYS A 54 -6.73 20.11 -3.35
C LYS A 54 -5.58 20.71 -4.16
N LEU A 55 -4.81 19.87 -4.85
CA LEU A 55 -3.72 20.30 -5.73
C LEU A 55 -4.20 20.75 -7.12
N GLY A 56 -5.51 20.76 -7.37
CA GLY A 56 -6.12 21.23 -8.62
C GLY A 56 -6.07 20.22 -9.77
N ALA A 57 -5.89 18.94 -9.49
CA ALA A 57 -5.89 17.90 -10.51
C ALA A 57 -7.31 17.46 -10.91
N GLU A 58 -7.49 17.13 -12.19
CA GLU A 58 -8.61 16.36 -12.70
C GLU A 58 -8.30 14.88 -12.44
N VAL A 59 -9.15 14.20 -11.66
CA VAL A 59 -8.93 12.83 -11.22
C VAL A 59 -9.84 11.87 -12.00
N MET A 60 -9.24 10.86 -12.61
CA MET A 60 -9.92 9.70 -13.17
C MET A 60 -9.70 8.52 -12.21
N LEU A 61 -10.77 7.85 -11.78
CA LEU A 61 -10.71 6.76 -10.81
C LEU A 61 -11.46 5.53 -11.33
N ASP A 62 -10.79 4.39 -11.32
CA ASP A 62 -11.39 3.09 -11.62
C ASP A 62 -10.97 2.01 -10.63
N VAL A 63 -11.83 1.00 -10.48
CA VAL A 63 -11.62 -0.17 -9.62
C VAL A 63 -11.76 -1.43 -10.44
N ALA A 64 -10.79 -2.30 -10.32
CA ALA A 64 -10.70 -3.48 -11.18
C ALA A 64 -11.35 -4.75 -10.60
N ASP A 65 -11.77 -4.73 -9.32
CA ASP A 65 -12.42 -5.85 -8.62
C ASP A 65 -11.61 -7.16 -8.73
N ASN A 66 -10.29 -7.07 -8.55
CA ASN A 66 -9.32 -8.15 -8.69
C ASN A 66 -9.25 -8.80 -10.10
N ASP A 67 -9.78 -8.15 -11.14
CA ASP A 67 -9.64 -8.60 -12.53
C ASP A 67 -8.46 -7.86 -13.22
N GLN A 68 -7.38 -8.59 -13.47
CA GLN A 68 -6.16 -8.05 -14.10
C GLN A 68 -6.42 -7.53 -15.52
N ASN A 69 -7.28 -8.18 -16.30
CA ASN A 69 -7.60 -7.73 -17.67
C ASN A 69 -8.43 -6.45 -17.64
N LYS A 70 -9.36 -6.35 -16.70
CA LYS A 70 -10.14 -5.13 -16.43
C LYS A 70 -9.20 -3.98 -16.06
N GLN A 71 -8.23 -4.21 -15.16
CA GLN A 71 -7.27 -3.17 -14.77
C GLN A 71 -6.44 -2.65 -15.96
N ILE A 72 -5.97 -3.54 -16.84
CA ILE A 72 -5.25 -3.16 -18.06
C ILE A 72 -6.15 -2.35 -19.01
N ALA A 73 -7.42 -2.75 -19.19
CA ALA A 73 -8.37 -2.03 -20.03
C ALA A 73 -8.70 -0.63 -19.48
N GLN A 74 -8.85 -0.51 -18.16
CA GLN A 74 -9.05 0.77 -17.45
C GLN A 74 -7.85 1.71 -17.65
N ALA A 75 -6.61 1.19 -17.48
CA ALA A 75 -5.40 1.95 -17.75
C ALA A 75 -5.37 2.49 -19.19
N LYS A 76 -5.67 1.65 -20.17
CA LYS A 76 -5.74 2.06 -21.58
C LYS A 76 -6.77 3.16 -21.81
N ASN A 77 -7.93 3.05 -21.19
CA ASN A 77 -8.99 4.07 -21.28
C ASN A 77 -8.53 5.40 -20.69
N MET A 78 -7.91 5.40 -19.49
CA MET A 78 -7.40 6.63 -18.85
C MET A 78 -6.31 7.30 -19.70
N ILE A 79 -5.38 6.53 -20.27
CA ILE A 79 -4.35 7.03 -21.20
C ILE A 79 -5.01 7.71 -22.40
N SER A 80 -5.99 7.06 -23.02
CA SER A 80 -6.72 7.60 -24.19
C SER A 80 -7.52 8.88 -23.86
N ASN A 81 -7.96 9.05 -22.62
CA ASN A 81 -8.63 10.25 -22.12
C ASN A 81 -7.67 11.34 -21.63
N GLY A 82 -6.37 11.18 -21.85
CA GLY A 82 -5.35 12.19 -21.62
C GLY A 82 -4.77 12.21 -20.21
N ALA A 83 -4.80 11.09 -19.48
CA ALA A 83 -4.02 10.95 -18.25
C ALA A 83 -2.54 11.26 -18.53
N GLN A 84 -1.92 12.03 -17.65
CA GLN A 84 -0.51 12.39 -17.73
C GLN A 84 0.34 11.54 -16.80
N VAL A 85 -0.28 11.09 -15.70
CA VAL A 85 0.31 10.17 -14.71
C VAL A 85 -0.77 9.15 -14.30
N LEU A 86 -0.35 7.90 -14.14
CA LEU A 86 -1.16 6.86 -13.53
C LEU A 86 -0.61 6.52 -12.15
N ILE A 87 -1.47 6.49 -11.13
CA ILE A 87 -1.21 5.92 -9.81
C ILE A 87 -1.86 4.54 -9.80
N VAL A 88 -1.05 3.48 -9.70
CA VAL A 88 -1.51 2.10 -9.88
C VAL A 88 -1.28 1.28 -8.63
N VAL A 89 -2.35 0.70 -8.07
CA VAL A 89 -2.26 -0.41 -7.11
C VAL A 89 -2.39 -1.71 -7.92
N PRO A 90 -1.29 -2.41 -8.24
CA PRO A 90 -1.36 -3.58 -9.11
C PRO A 90 -2.07 -4.74 -8.45
N ILE A 91 -2.84 -5.51 -9.24
CA ILE A 91 -3.42 -6.79 -8.82
C ILE A 91 -2.32 -7.86 -8.77
N ASN A 92 -1.57 -7.98 -9.85
CA ASN A 92 -0.46 -8.89 -9.99
C ASN A 92 0.80 -8.09 -10.35
N GLN A 93 1.84 -8.25 -9.54
CA GLN A 93 3.08 -7.49 -9.63
C GLN A 93 3.79 -7.61 -10.99
N ASP A 94 3.68 -8.75 -11.67
CA ASP A 94 4.36 -9.02 -12.94
C ASP A 94 3.48 -8.65 -14.14
N ALA A 95 2.19 -9.01 -14.10
CA ALA A 95 1.25 -8.71 -15.19
C ALA A 95 0.99 -7.21 -15.35
N ALA A 96 1.11 -6.42 -14.29
CA ALA A 96 0.94 -4.97 -14.33
C ALA A 96 2.06 -4.25 -15.10
N ALA A 97 3.19 -4.90 -15.41
CA ALA A 97 4.24 -4.37 -16.28
C ALA A 97 3.67 -3.90 -17.63
N LYS A 98 2.64 -4.58 -18.15
CA LYS A 98 1.94 -4.18 -19.38
C LYS A 98 1.31 -2.80 -19.30
N ILE A 99 0.85 -2.39 -18.11
CA ILE A 99 0.30 -1.02 -17.89
C ILE A 99 1.41 0.01 -18.04
N VAL A 100 2.60 -0.28 -17.48
CA VAL A 100 3.76 0.61 -17.57
C VAL A 100 4.23 0.78 -19.02
N ASP A 101 4.32 -0.32 -19.76
CA ASP A 101 4.74 -0.30 -21.18
C ASP A 101 3.77 0.55 -22.03
N MET A 102 2.45 0.30 -21.92
CA MET A 102 1.42 1.08 -22.63
C MET A 102 1.44 2.57 -22.25
N ALA A 103 1.64 2.88 -20.97
CA ALA A 103 1.71 4.26 -20.50
C ALA A 103 2.93 4.98 -21.12
N HIS A 104 4.08 4.33 -21.14
CA HIS A 104 5.30 4.89 -21.72
C HIS A 104 5.22 5.11 -23.24
N GLU A 105 4.56 4.21 -23.99
CA GLU A 105 4.29 4.41 -25.41
C GLU A 105 3.51 5.69 -25.70
N SER A 106 2.74 6.17 -24.73
CA SER A 106 1.94 7.39 -24.78
C SER A 106 2.55 8.57 -24.03
N GLY A 107 3.79 8.44 -23.50
CA GLY A 107 4.47 9.47 -22.71
C GLY A 107 3.89 9.69 -21.30
N VAL A 108 3.06 8.77 -20.81
CA VAL A 108 2.44 8.81 -19.49
C VAL A 108 3.36 8.18 -18.44
N LYS A 109 3.50 8.84 -17.27
CA LYS A 109 4.30 8.32 -16.15
C LYS A 109 3.47 7.41 -15.26
N VAL A 110 4.13 6.43 -14.62
CA VAL A 110 3.48 5.48 -13.71
C VAL A 110 4.11 5.52 -12.33
N ILE A 111 3.28 5.70 -11.33
CA ILE A 111 3.60 5.56 -9.91
C ILE A 111 2.94 4.27 -9.43
N ALA A 112 3.73 3.27 -9.04
CA ALA A 112 3.21 2.13 -8.30
C ALA A 112 2.91 2.58 -6.86
N TYR A 113 1.71 2.32 -6.39
CA TYR A 113 1.26 2.72 -5.05
C TYR A 113 1.02 1.48 -4.19
N ASP A 114 1.62 1.45 -3.01
CA ASP A 114 1.63 0.36 -2.03
C ASP A 114 2.30 -0.93 -2.55
N ARG A 115 1.92 -1.43 -3.72
CA ARG A 115 2.45 -2.67 -4.34
C ARG A 115 3.39 -2.33 -5.49
N LEU A 116 4.59 -2.94 -5.50
CA LEU A 116 5.60 -2.74 -6.55
C LEU A 116 5.20 -3.48 -7.84
N ILE A 117 5.49 -2.87 -8.98
CA ILE A 117 5.36 -3.52 -10.31
C ILE A 117 6.74 -4.02 -10.74
N ASN A 118 6.85 -5.32 -10.98
CA ASN A 118 8.09 -5.99 -11.35
C ASN A 118 8.34 -6.00 -12.86
N GLY A 119 9.57 -6.32 -13.24
CA GLY A 119 9.95 -6.67 -14.61
C GLY A 119 9.87 -5.56 -15.67
N CYS A 120 9.62 -4.31 -15.28
CA CYS A 120 9.43 -3.16 -16.17
C CYS A 120 10.32 -1.97 -15.78
N LYS A 121 10.34 -0.92 -16.62
CA LYS A 121 10.99 0.36 -16.32
C LYS A 121 10.05 1.30 -15.57
N LEU A 122 9.61 0.88 -14.36
CA LEU A 122 8.72 1.67 -13.53
C LEU A 122 9.35 3.03 -13.18
N ASP A 123 8.57 4.12 -13.25
CA ASP A 123 9.08 5.45 -12.97
C ASP A 123 9.28 5.69 -11.47
N TYR A 124 8.23 5.40 -10.65
CA TYR A 124 8.27 5.64 -9.20
C TYR A 124 7.49 4.59 -8.42
N TYR A 125 7.87 4.42 -7.16
CA TYR A 125 7.18 3.56 -6.22
C TYR A 125 6.97 4.28 -4.89
N ILE A 126 5.77 4.19 -4.32
CA ILE A 126 5.42 4.76 -3.02
C ILE A 126 4.72 3.68 -2.18
N SER A 127 5.25 3.42 -1.00
CA SER A 127 4.71 2.39 -0.10
C SER A 127 5.07 2.66 1.35
N ALA A 128 4.42 1.95 2.27
CA ALA A 128 5.00 1.72 3.59
C ALA A 128 6.18 0.73 3.46
N ASN A 129 7.15 0.81 4.36
CA ASN A 129 8.30 -0.09 4.37
C ASN A 129 7.89 -1.50 4.82
N SER A 130 7.55 -2.38 3.87
CA SER A 130 7.04 -3.72 4.17
C SER A 130 8.04 -4.60 4.90
N THR A 131 9.35 -4.45 4.69
CA THR A 131 10.37 -5.17 5.47
C THR A 131 10.33 -4.74 6.93
N LEU A 132 10.29 -3.43 7.20
CA LEU A 132 10.14 -2.90 8.55
C LEU A 132 8.82 -3.36 9.21
N ILE A 133 7.73 -3.43 8.45
CA ILE A 133 6.45 -3.94 8.98
C ILE A 133 6.61 -5.39 9.47
N GLY A 134 7.26 -6.26 8.69
CA GLY A 134 7.55 -7.63 9.10
C GLY A 134 8.44 -7.69 10.35
N GLU A 135 9.46 -6.85 10.42
CA GLU A 135 10.33 -6.73 11.60
C GLU A 135 9.53 -6.27 12.83
N LEU A 136 8.64 -5.29 12.69
CA LEU A 136 7.79 -4.80 13.78
C LEU A 136 6.83 -5.88 14.29
N GLN A 137 6.19 -6.64 13.39
CA GLN A 137 5.31 -7.76 13.76
C GLN A 137 6.07 -8.79 14.61
N ALA A 138 7.20 -9.28 14.10
CA ALA A 138 8.00 -10.30 14.78
C ALA A 138 8.64 -9.77 16.07
N SER A 139 9.20 -8.56 16.06
CA SER A 139 9.83 -7.94 17.24
C SER A 139 8.82 -7.75 18.38
N TYR A 140 7.60 -7.30 18.07
CA TYR A 140 6.61 -7.13 19.11
C TYR A 140 6.21 -8.46 19.76
N LEU A 141 5.95 -9.51 18.96
CA LEU A 141 5.60 -10.82 19.52
C LEU A 141 6.75 -11.47 20.28
N THR A 142 8.00 -11.39 19.77
CA THR A 142 9.17 -11.94 20.45
C THR A 142 9.52 -11.21 21.73
N SER A 143 9.22 -9.89 21.83
CA SER A 143 9.37 -9.14 23.07
C SER A 143 8.44 -9.62 24.19
N LEU A 144 7.26 -10.15 23.82
CA LEU A 144 6.28 -10.69 24.77
C LEU A 144 6.56 -12.18 25.09
N LYS A 145 6.97 -12.95 24.09
CA LYS A 145 7.21 -14.39 24.22
C LYS A 145 8.39 -14.81 23.34
N PRO A 146 9.63 -14.75 23.84
CA PRO A 146 10.84 -15.03 23.04
C PRO A 146 11.10 -16.51 22.77
N ASN A 147 10.15 -17.39 23.07
CA ASN A 147 10.27 -18.83 22.89
C ASN A 147 8.93 -19.48 22.50
N GLY A 148 9.02 -20.67 21.90
CA GLY A 148 7.87 -21.49 21.54
C GLY A 148 7.68 -21.70 20.04
N LYS A 149 6.48 -22.17 19.64
CA LYS A 149 6.15 -22.49 18.26
C LYS A 149 5.47 -21.31 17.58
N TYR A 150 6.06 -20.81 16.53
CA TYR A 150 5.57 -19.70 15.71
C TYR A 150 5.10 -20.22 14.36
N ALA A 151 4.05 -19.62 13.81
CA ALA A 151 3.57 -19.88 12.47
C ALA A 151 3.45 -18.57 11.69
N LEU A 152 3.80 -18.60 10.40
CA LEU A 152 3.72 -17.48 9.48
C LEU A 152 2.70 -17.80 8.38
N ILE A 153 1.65 -16.98 8.29
CA ILE A 153 0.70 -16.99 7.19
C ILE A 153 0.95 -15.71 6.42
N SER A 154 1.82 -15.80 5.41
CA SER A 154 2.21 -14.64 4.60
C SER A 154 1.06 -14.21 3.70
N GLY A 155 1.17 -13.01 3.10
CA GLY A 155 0.16 -12.53 2.18
C GLY A 155 0.24 -13.17 0.79
N SER A 156 -0.48 -12.59 -0.17
CA SER A 156 -0.56 -13.11 -1.54
C SER A 156 0.81 -13.28 -2.20
N LYS A 157 1.05 -14.44 -2.79
CA LYS A 157 2.27 -14.74 -3.57
C LYS A 157 2.44 -13.87 -4.83
N TYR A 158 1.39 -13.17 -5.25
CA TYR A 158 1.39 -12.26 -6.41
C TYR A 158 1.69 -10.80 -6.04
N ASP A 159 2.02 -10.55 -4.76
CA ASP A 159 2.31 -9.23 -4.22
C ASP A 159 3.72 -9.20 -3.60
N ASN A 160 4.58 -8.35 -4.11
CA ASN A 160 5.96 -8.18 -3.64
C ASN A 160 6.04 -7.88 -2.12
N ASN A 161 5.02 -7.21 -1.57
CA ASN A 161 4.96 -6.90 -0.14
C ASN A 161 4.99 -8.17 0.72
N SER A 162 4.36 -9.26 0.27
CA SER A 162 4.34 -10.51 1.03
C SER A 162 5.74 -11.08 1.28
N MET A 163 6.58 -11.09 0.25
CA MET A 163 7.98 -11.53 0.39
C MET A 163 8.79 -10.58 1.30
N ARG A 164 8.57 -9.26 1.18
CA ARG A 164 9.26 -8.27 2.00
C ARG A 164 8.87 -8.37 3.47
N LEU A 165 7.59 -8.57 3.76
CA LEU A 165 7.09 -8.86 5.11
C LEU A 165 7.77 -10.11 5.68
N PHE A 166 7.77 -11.20 4.91
CA PHE A 166 8.41 -12.44 5.31
C PHE A 166 9.90 -12.26 5.61
N LEU A 167 10.63 -11.55 4.75
CA LEU A 167 12.05 -11.26 4.99
C LEU A 167 12.25 -10.47 6.29
N GLY A 168 11.42 -9.46 6.54
CA GLY A 168 11.45 -8.69 7.79
C GLY A 168 11.15 -9.55 9.01
N GLN A 169 10.15 -10.44 8.94
CA GLN A 169 9.84 -11.38 10.00
C GLN A 169 11.03 -12.31 10.28
N MET A 170 11.66 -12.84 9.23
CA MET A 170 12.81 -13.73 9.36
C MET A 170 14.06 -13.03 9.88
N ASN A 171 14.30 -11.74 9.54
CA ASN A 171 15.38 -10.95 10.12
C ASN A 171 15.34 -10.97 11.66
N VAL A 172 14.15 -10.95 12.24
CA VAL A 172 13.94 -10.97 13.70
C VAL A 172 13.91 -12.39 14.25
N LEU A 173 13.23 -13.32 13.60
CA LEU A 173 13.01 -14.67 14.12
C LEU A 173 14.27 -15.56 14.04
N GLN A 174 15.10 -15.38 13.01
CA GLN A 174 16.25 -16.24 12.74
C GLN A 174 17.21 -16.38 13.95
N PRO A 175 17.61 -15.30 14.66
CA PRO A 175 18.49 -15.45 15.84
C PRO A 175 17.89 -16.29 16.97
N PHE A 176 16.55 -16.28 17.15
CA PHE A 176 15.86 -17.11 18.14
C PHE A 176 15.76 -18.57 17.68
N MET A 177 15.60 -18.78 16.37
CA MET A 177 15.57 -20.14 15.77
C MET A 177 16.95 -20.81 15.89
N GLU A 178 18.03 -20.08 15.62
CA GLU A 178 19.41 -20.58 15.75
C GLU A 178 19.79 -20.96 17.18
N LYS A 179 19.21 -20.28 18.17
CA LYS A 179 19.37 -20.62 19.61
C LYS A 179 18.47 -21.79 20.04
N GLY A 180 17.49 -22.16 19.23
CA GLY A 180 16.48 -23.15 19.60
C GLY A 180 15.36 -22.62 20.49
N ASP A 181 15.28 -21.30 20.71
CA ASP A 181 14.23 -20.69 21.51
C ASP A 181 12.89 -20.69 20.77
N ILE A 182 12.89 -20.36 19.48
CA ILE A 182 11.71 -20.36 18.62
C ILE A 182 11.82 -21.45 17.54
N GLN A 183 10.72 -22.18 17.34
CA GLN A 183 10.53 -23.07 16.22
C GLN A 183 9.45 -22.49 15.30
N VAL A 184 9.80 -22.17 14.05
CA VAL A 184 8.82 -21.87 13.00
C VAL A 184 8.28 -23.18 12.46
N VAL A 185 7.04 -23.53 12.84
CA VAL A 185 6.41 -24.82 12.52
C VAL A 185 5.56 -24.78 11.26
N TYR A 186 5.28 -23.57 10.75
CA TYR A 186 4.51 -23.35 9.53
C TYR A 186 4.91 -22.04 8.88
N SER A 187 5.07 -22.02 7.56
CA SER A 187 5.39 -20.80 6.82
C SER A 187 4.93 -20.94 5.37
N GLU A 188 3.84 -20.29 5.01
CA GLU A 188 3.23 -20.38 3.68
C GLU A 188 2.72 -19.04 3.19
N PHE A 189 2.78 -18.84 1.87
CA PHE A 189 2.16 -17.71 1.18
C PHE A 189 0.74 -18.08 0.76
N THR A 190 -0.17 -17.12 0.86
CA THR A 190 -1.57 -17.29 0.46
C THR A 190 -1.79 -16.98 -1.03
N GLU A 191 -2.94 -17.36 -1.59
CA GLU A 191 -3.35 -16.89 -2.91
C GLU A 191 -3.78 -15.42 -2.86
N ASP A 192 -4.56 -15.05 -1.83
CA ASP A 192 -5.11 -13.72 -1.61
C ASP A 192 -4.99 -13.26 -0.16
N TRP A 193 -5.16 -11.96 0.07
CA TRP A 193 -5.13 -11.34 1.39
C TRP A 193 -6.46 -11.46 2.14
N THR A 194 -7.10 -12.64 2.13
CA THR A 194 -8.47 -12.80 2.60
C THR A 194 -8.59 -13.53 3.93
N LYS A 195 -9.70 -13.28 4.62
CA LYS A 195 -10.08 -14.01 5.84
C LYS A 195 -10.19 -15.52 5.60
N LYS A 196 -10.67 -15.94 4.42
CA LYS A 196 -10.78 -17.36 4.04
C LYS A 196 -9.42 -18.06 4.05
N GLU A 197 -8.38 -17.40 3.55
CA GLU A 197 -7.02 -17.91 3.60
C GLU A 197 -6.54 -18.08 5.04
N GLY A 198 -6.82 -17.08 5.90
CA GLY A 198 -6.52 -17.17 7.33
C GLY A 198 -7.14 -18.39 8.00
N ILE A 199 -8.43 -18.68 7.74
CA ILE A 199 -9.11 -19.85 8.26
C ILE A 199 -8.46 -21.15 7.76
N LEU A 200 -8.22 -21.25 6.44
CA LEU A 200 -7.66 -22.44 5.80
C LEU A 200 -6.28 -22.79 6.37
N HIS A 201 -5.38 -21.80 6.41
CA HIS A 201 -4.01 -22.03 6.88
C HIS A 201 -3.96 -22.28 8.38
N THR A 202 -4.79 -21.60 9.19
CA THR A 202 -4.83 -21.84 10.64
C THR A 202 -5.32 -23.25 10.96
N ASN A 203 -6.35 -23.76 10.28
CA ASN A 203 -6.79 -25.14 10.48
C ASN A 203 -5.66 -26.14 10.17
N ARG A 204 -4.88 -25.93 9.09
CA ARG A 204 -3.70 -26.77 8.77
C ARG A 204 -2.67 -26.70 9.89
N ILE A 205 -2.36 -25.50 10.41
CA ILE A 205 -1.42 -25.32 11.53
C ILE A 205 -1.86 -26.12 12.75
N LEU A 206 -3.15 -26.01 13.14
CA LEU A 206 -3.69 -26.68 14.31
C LEU A 206 -3.77 -28.20 14.16
N ASP A 207 -4.10 -28.68 12.96
CA ASP A 207 -4.14 -30.11 12.67
C ASP A 207 -2.74 -30.75 12.72
N GLN A 208 -1.70 -30.02 12.29
CA GLN A 208 -0.30 -30.47 12.32
C GLN A 208 0.36 -30.28 13.68
N ASN A 209 -0.13 -29.37 14.52
CA ASN A 209 0.45 -28.98 15.81
C ASN A 209 -0.66 -28.91 16.88
N PRO A 210 -1.27 -30.04 17.28
CA PRO A 210 -2.44 -30.04 18.15
C PRO A 210 -2.15 -29.50 19.56
N ASP A 211 -0.88 -29.60 20.03
CA ASP A 211 -0.58 -29.40 21.44
C ASP A 211 -0.14 -27.97 21.82
N SER A 212 0.39 -27.17 20.89
CA SER A 212 0.79 -25.82 21.25
C SER A 212 1.24 -24.95 20.07
N ILE A 213 0.54 -23.87 19.79
CA ILE A 213 1.02 -22.74 18.99
C ILE A 213 1.13 -21.54 19.91
N THR A 214 2.29 -20.89 19.92
CA THR A 214 2.56 -19.71 20.74
C THR A 214 2.10 -18.45 20.06
N ALA A 215 2.39 -18.31 18.74
CA ALA A 215 2.09 -17.13 17.98
C ALA A 215 1.84 -17.44 16.50
N ILE A 216 0.96 -16.65 15.89
CA ILE A 216 0.73 -16.63 14.44
C ILE A 216 0.96 -15.21 13.94
N ILE A 217 1.90 -15.06 13.00
CA ILE A 217 2.11 -13.80 12.28
C ILE A 217 1.29 -13.87 10.99
N ALA A 218 0.21 -13.11 10.94
CA ALA A 218 -0.64 -12.99 9.76
C ALA A 218 -0.16 -11.84 8.86
N GLY A 219 -0.19 -12.06 7.57
CA GLY A 219 0.26 -11.10 6.57
C GLY A 219 -0.51 -9.77 6.63
N ASN A 220 -1.82 -9.82 6.96
CA ASN A 220 -2.64 -8.64 7.24
C ASN A 220 -3.78 -8.94 8.22
N ASP A 221 -4.59 -7.94 8.53
CA ASP A 221 -5.71 -8.05 9.49
C ASP A 221 -6.87 -8.90 8.97
N ASN A 222 -7.11 -8.97 7.66
CA ASN A 222 -8.10 -9.89 7.13
C ASN A 222 -7.68 -11.36 7.31
N ILE A 223 -6.41 -11.69 7.07
CA ILE A 223 -5.87 -13.02 7.40
C ILE A 223 -5.95 -13.26 8.92
N ALA A 224 -5.57 -12.25 9.75
CA ALA A 224 -5.66 -12.34 11.20
C ALA A 224 -7.09 -12.59 11.70
N SER A 225 -8.10 -11.99 11.04
CA SER A 225 -9.52 -12.25 11.31
C SER A 225 -9.89 -13.71 11.06
N GLY A 226 -9.32 -14.31 10.02
CA GLY A 226 -9.46 -15.75 9.74
C GLY A 226 -8.76 -16.62 10.78
N VAL A 227 -7.58 -16.20 11.24
CA VAL A 227 -6.85 -16.86 12.33
C VAL A 227 -7.71 -16.86 13.61
N MET A 228 -8.24 -15.70 13.99
CA MET A 228 -9.10 -15.59 15.19
C MET A 228 -10.33 -16.49 15.11
N GLU A 229 -11.00 -16.54 13.94
CA GLU A 229 -12.18 -17.39 13.75
C GLU A 229 -11.84 -18.89 13.88
N ALA A 230 -10.76 -19.34 13.27
CA ALA A 230 -10.31 -20.73 13.37
C ALA A 230 -9.88 -21.10 14.80
N LEU A 231 -9.15 -20.22 15.49
CA LEU A 231 -8.79 -20.43 16.91
C LEU A 231 -10.02 -20.50 17.81
N LYS A 232 -11.02 -19.63 17.60
CA LYS A 232 -12.27 -19.63 18.34
C LYS A 232 -13.03 -20.95 18.17
N SER A 233 -13.10 -21.47 16.95
CA SER A 233 -13.76 -22.76 16.66
C SER A 233 -13.12 -23.96 17.37
N ARG A 234 -11.84 -23.82 17.77
CA ARG A 234 -11.06 -24.84 18.50
C ARG A 234 -10.91 -24.53 20.00
N GLY A 235 -11.61 -23.53 20.55
CA GLY A 235 -11.54 -23.15 21.98
C GLY A 235 -10.19 -22.54 22.38
N LEU A 236 -9.47 -21.93 21.42
CA LEU A 236 -8.14 -21.31 21.59
C LEU A 236 -8.21 -19.78 21.52
N GLU A 237 -9.39 -19.18 21.53
CA GLU A 237 -9.59 -17.72 21.51
C GLU A 237 -8.77 -17.03 22.62
N GLY A 238 -7.98 -16.02 22.26
CA GLY A 238 -7.13 -15.28 23.19
C GLY A 238 -5.91 -16.05 23.76
N LYS A 239 -5.70 -17.31 23.39
CA LYS A 239 -4.59 -18.14 23.90
C LYS A 239 -3.34 -18.12 23.02
N VAL A 240 -3.49 -17.75 21.76
CA VAL A 240 -2.41 -17.65 20.76
C VAL A 240 -2.20 -16.17 20.43
N MET A 241 -0.96 -15.71 20.47
CA MET A 241 -0.63 -14.35 20.06
C MET A 241 -0.80 -14.19 18.55
N ILE A 242 -1.38 -13.07 18.12
CA ILE A 242 -1.62 -12.78 16.70
C ILE A 242 -1.11 -11.39 16.37
N ALA A 243 -0.25 -11.28 15.35
CA ALA A 243 0.10 -10.01 14.73
C ALA A 243 -0.54 -9.90 13.34
N GLY A 244 -1.05 -8.70 13.01
CA GLY A 244 -1.56 -8.34 11.70
C GLY A 244 -0.94 -7.06 11.17
N GLN A 245 -1.50 -6.47 10.13
CA GLN A 245 -1.25 -5.10 9.64
C GLN A 245 -2.50 -4.52 9.01
N ASP A 246 -2.52 -3.22 8.82
CA ASP A 246 -3.53 -2.35 8.21
C ASP A 246 -4.48 -1.69 9.23
N ALA A 247 -4.49 -2.12 10.49
CA ALA A 247 -5.32 -1.55 11.57
C ALA A 247 -6.82 -1.49 11.20
N GLU A 248 -7.36 -2.56 10.62
CA GLU A 248 -8.77 -2.69 10.27
C GLU A 248 -9.65 -2.53 11.52
N LEU A 249 -10.83 -1.94 11.39
CA LEU A 249 -11.67 -1.57 12.54
C LEU A 249 -11.94 -2.75 13.48
N GLU A 250 -12.37 -3.87 12.94
CA GLU A 250 -12.71 -5.06 13.74
C GLU A 250 -11.46 -5.68 14.40
N ASN A 251 -10.29 -5.53 13.78
CA ASN A 251 -9.04 -6.03 14.36
C ASN A 251 -8.53 -5.12 15.49
N VAL A 252 -8.72 -3.79 15.38
CA VAL A 252 -8.45 -2.89 16.51
C VAL A 252 -9.37 -3.18 17.68
N LYS A 253 -10.68 -3.46 17.45
CA LYS A 253 -11.60 -3.95 18.47
C LYS A 253 -11.14 -5.28 19.08
N ALA A 254 -10.66 -6.21 18.26
CA ALA A 254 -10.13 -7.49 18.73
C ALA A 254 -8.87 -7.30 19.60
N ILE A 255 -8.03 -6.30 19.32
CA ILE A 255 -6.89 -5.94 20.19
C ILE A 255 -7.38 -5.41 21.54
N ILE A 256 -8.41 -4.56 21.55
CA ILE A 256 -9.02 -4.06 22.79
C ILE A 256 -9.58 -5.23 23.62
N ALA A 257 -10.25 -6.17 22.97
CA ALA A 257 -10.83 -7.37 23.61
C ALA A 257 -9.77 -8.41 24.03
N GLY A 258 -8.52 -8.35 23.51
CA GLY A 258 -7.46 -9.30 23.81
C GLY A 258 -7.41 -10.52 22.90
N ASN A 259 -8.16 -10.53 21.79
CA ASN A 259 -8.23 -11.63 20.82
C ASN A 259 -7.15 -11.53 19.72
N GLN A 260 -6.61 -10.32 19.50
CA GLN A 260 -5.44 -10.06 18.68
C GLN A 260 -4.39 -9.32 19.51
N THR A 261 -3.11 -9.59 19.30
CA THR A 261 -2.03 -9.02 20.11
C THR A 261 -1.61 -7.65 19.62
N CYS A 262 -1.44 -7.49 18.32
CA CYS A 262 -1.08 -6.22 17.68
C CYS A 262 -1.47 -6.21 16.19
N THR A 263 -1.51 -5.01 15.65
CA THR A 263 -1.50 -4.75 14.20
C THR A 263 -0.48 -3.68 13.88
N ILE A 264 -0.14 -3.52 12.60
CA ILE A 264 0.75 -2.47 12.14
C ILE A 264 -0.06 -1.43 11.35
N LEU A 265 -0.09 -0.20 11.85
CA LEU A 265 -0.72 0.93 11.20
C LEU A 265 0.21 1.48 10.11
N LYS A 266 -0.24 1.43 8.86
CA LYS A 266 0.41 2.10 7.74
C LYS A 266 0.03 3.59 7.70
N PRO A 267 0.96 4.49 7.36
CA PRO A 267 0.71 5.93 7.28
C PRO A 267 0.01 6.31 5.96
N LEU A 268 -1.28 5.94 5.80
CA LEU A 268 -2.01 6.07 4.53
C LEU A 268 -2.12 7.51 4.05
N LYS A 269 -2.29 8.49 4.97
CA LYS A 269 -2.36 9.90 4.63
C LYS A 269 -1.06 10.41 4.03
N GLU A 270 0.05 10.07 4.66
CA GLU A 270 1.40 10.46 4.22
C GLU A 270 1.75 9.79 2.89
N MET A 271 1.33 8.53 2.70
CA MET A 271 1.50 7.82 1.44
C MET A 271 0.69 8.48 0.32
N ALA A 272 -0.58 8.81 0.56
CA ALA A 272 -1.46 9.46 -0.40
C ALA A 272 -0.97 10.87 -0.76
N GLN A 273 -0.57 11.67 0.24
CA GLN A 273 0.01 12.99 0.04
C GLN A 273 1.28 12.92 -0.82
N ALA A 274 2.20 12.00 -0.50
CA ALA A 274 3.43 11.83 -1.29
C ALA A 274 3.12 11.44 -2.75
N ALA A 275 2.13 10.58 -2.98
CA ALA A 275 1.72 10.17 -4.32
C ALA A 275 1.05 11.32 -5.09
N ALA A 276 0.19 12.11 -4.44
CA ALA A 276 -0.48 13.25 -5.04
C ALA A 276 0.54 14.36 -5.42
N ASP A 277 1.44 14.73 -4.51
CA ASP A 277 2.48 15.72 -4.75
C ASP A 277 3.40 15.31 -5.90
N LEU A 278 3.81 14.04 -5.92
CA LEU A 278 4.65 13.49 -6.98
C LEU A 278 3.91 13.48 -8.32
N ALA A 279 2.67 12.99 -8.37
CA ALA A 279 1.88 12.91 -9.60
C ALA A 279 1.63 14.30 -10.21
N VAL A 280 1.25 15.29 -9.40
CA VAL A 280 1.03 16.66 -9.85
C VAL A 280 2.34 17.31 -10.34
N SER A 281 3.44 17.11 -9.61
CA SER A 281 4.75 17.62 -10.03
C SER A 281 5.20 17.05 -11.36
N LEU A 282 5.02 15.73 -11.57
CA LEU A 282 5.34 15.04 -12.83
C LEU A 282 4.46 15.55 -13.98
N SER A 283 3.16 15.75 -13.76
CA SER A 283 2.23 16.21 -14.80
C SER A 283 2.49 17.64 -15.26
N LEU A 284 3.06 18.47 -14.38
CA LEU A 284 3.40 19.88 -14.61
C LEU A 284 4.88 20.09 -14.97
N ASP A 285 5.67 19.02 -15.14
CA ASP A 285 7.11 19.06 -15.37
C ASP A 285 7.88 19.92 -14.33
N LYS A 286 7.42 19.90 -13.06
CA LYS A 286 8.04 20.62 -11.95
C LYS A 286 9.22 19.86 -11.35
N PRO A 287 10.22 20.57 -10.78
CA PRO A 287 11.30 19.93 -10.03
C PRO A 287 10.76 19.09 -8.85
N LEU A 288 11.35 17.91 -8.66
CA LEU A 288 11.01 17.02 -7.55
C LEU A 288 11.91 17.33 -6.34
N ASN A 289 11.32 17.88 -5.27
CA ASN A 289 12.04 18.22 -4.03
C ASN A 289 11.93 17.10 -2.98
N THR A 290 11.92 15.85 -3.42
CA THR A 290 11.73 14.66 -2.57
C THR A 290 13.01 13.83 -2.52
N LYS A 291 13.37 13.33 -1.34
CA LYS A 291 14.41 12.32 -1.20
C LYS A 291 13.84 10.96 -1.60
N PHE A 292 14.51 10.31 -2.53
CA PHE A 292 14.18 8.96 -2.96
C PHE A 292 15.19 7.95 -2.40
N THR A 293 14.68 6.80 -2.00
CA THR A 293 15.44 5.55 -1.93
C THR A 293 15.34 4.82 -3.27
N ASN A 294 15.97 3.65 -3.38
CA ASN A 294 15.88 2.83 -4.59
C ASN A 294 15.46 1.41 -4.20
N GLU A 295 14.42 0.90 -4.89
CA GLU A 295 13.93 -0.45 -4.74
C GLU A 295 14.11 -1.24 -6.02
N SER A 296 14.64 -2.45 -5.93
CA SER A 296 14.75 -3.32 -7.10
C SER A 296 13.40 -3.95 -7.44
N ASN A 297 13.01 -3.84 -8.71
CA ASN A 297 11.84 -4.55 -9.25
C ASN A 297 12.23 -5.69 -10.21
N GLY A 298 13.47 -6.17 -10.11
CA GLY A 298 14.01 -7.23 -10.98
C GLY A 298 14.50 -6.74 -12.35
N LYS A 299 14.12 -5.54 -12.79
CA LYS A 299 14.55 -4.92 -14.06
C LYS A 299 15.42 -3.69 -13.85
N SER A 300 15.08 -2.88 -12.87
CA SER A 300 15.77 -1.60 -12.60
C SER A 300 15.70 -1.25 -11.11
N LEU A 301 16.51 -0.27 -10.71
CA LEU A 301 16.36 0.41 -9.44
C LEU A 301 15.31 1.51 -9.60
N VAL A 302 14.18 1.35 -8.94
CA VAL A 302 13.03 2.27 -8.99
C VAL A 302 13.18 3.32 -7.90
N LYS A 303 13.07 4.60 -8.26
CA LYS A 303 13.01 5.69 -7.28
C LYS A 303 11.79 5.52 -6.38
N SER A 304 12.01 5.40 -5.07
CA SER A 304 10.97 4.99 -4.13
C SER A 304 10.88 5.95 -2.94
N ILE A 305 9.66 6.11 -2.45
CA ILE A 305 9.36 6.75 -1.16
C ILE A 305 8.80 5.66 -0.26
N LEU A 306 9.58 5.26 0.75
CA LEU A 306 9.16 4.29 1.74
C LEU A 306 8.91 5.00 3.07
N ILE A 307 7.69 4.87 3.59
CA ILE A 307 7.24 5.56 4.80
C ILE A 307 7.16 4.54 5.94
N GLU A 308 7.60 4.93 7.14
CA GLU A 308 7.62 4.07 8.30
C GLU A 308 6.21 3.84 8.85
N ALA A 309 5.96 2.63 9.31
CA ALA A 309 4.72 2.20 9.92
C ALA A 309 4.86 2.09 11.45
N THR A 310 3.74 1.98 12.17
CA THR A 310 3.71 2.00 13.63
C THR A 310 2.99 0.78 14.19
N VAL A 311 3.58 0.14 15.24
CA VAL A 311 2.92 -0.93 15.98
C VAL A 311 1.73 -0.37 16.77
N VAL A 312 0.58 -1.00 16.61
CA VAL A 312 -0.63 -0.73 17.40
C VAL A 312 -0.92 -1.92 18.30
N ASN A 313 -1.05 -1.66 19.57
CA ASN A 313 -1.38 -2.62 20.61
C ASN A 313 -2.35 -2.00 21.61
N LYS A 314 -2.86 -2.79 22.56
CA LYS A 314 -3.87 -2.34 23.53
C LYS A 314 -3.49 -1.06 24.30
N ASN A 315 -2.18 -0.81 24.51
CA ASN A 315 -1.71 0.28 25.35
C ASN A 315 -1.54 1.61 24.60
N ASN A 316 -1.56 1.62 23.26
CA ASN A 316 -1.27 2.81 22.47
C ASN A 316 -2.35 3.19 21.45
N ILE A 317 -3.52 2.54 21.46
CA ILE A 317 -4.63 2.81 20.52
C ILE A 317 -5.02 4.30 20.52
N GLU A 318 -5.10 4.93 21.70
CA GLU A 318 -5.46 6.35 21.78
C GLU A 318 -4.45 7.25 21.07
N ASN A 319 -3.16 6.99 21.27
CA ASN A 319 -2.07 7.81 20.72
C ASN A 319 -1.75 7.50 19.25
N THR A 320 -2.20 6.37 18.73
CA THR A 320 -1.95 5.93 17.35
C THR A 320 -3.20 6.03 16.48
N ILE A 321 -4.24 5.28 16.81
CA ILE A 321 -5.45 5.14 15.99
C ILE A 321 -6.37 6.36 16.13
N ILE A 322 -6.68 6.75 17.37
CA ILE A 322 -7.64 7.85 17.63
C ILE A 322 -6.98 9.19 17.32
N ALA A 323 -5.77 9.43 17.82
CA ALA A 323 -5.06 10.69 17.60
C ALA A 323 -4.76 10.98 16.12
N SER A 324 -4.49 9.95 15.30
CA SER A 324 -4.32 10.11 13.85
C SER A 324 -5.64 10.32 13.08
N GLY A 325 -6.79 10.05 13.74
CA GLY A 325 -8.10 10.04 13.10
C GLY A 325 -8.30 8.86 12.14
N PHE A 326 -7.52 7.78 12.30
CA PHE A 326 -7.66 6.58 11.47
C PHE A 326 -8.99 5.85 11.75
N HIS A 327 -9.36 5.73 13.04
CA HIS A 327 -10.69 5.39 13.52
C HIS A 327 -11.08 6.35 14.65
N THR A 328 -12.37 6.59 14.84
CA THR A 328 -12.88 7.40 15.95
C THR A 328 -13.08 6.57 17.21
N ALA A 329 -13.06 7.21 18.38
CA ALA A 329 -13.36 6.54 19.65
C ALA A 329 -14.75 5.88 19.65
N ASP A 330 -15.74 6.51 18.97
CA ASP A 330 -17.10 5.96 18.88
C ASP A 330 -17.17 4.69 18.02
N GLN A 331 -16.37 4.60 16.97
CA GLN A 331 -16.27 3.38 16.15
C GLN A 331 -15.67 2.20 16.92
N LEU A 332 -14.81 2.48 17.92
CA LEU A 332 -14.11 1.46 18.71
C LEU A 332 -14.91 0.97 19.94
N ARG A 333 -16.03 1.59 20.27
CA ARG A 333 -16.98 1.15 21.29
C ARG A 333 -17.92 0.09 20.72
#